data_cf98b6771f32825d0477cfb33bfa496d
#
_entry.id   cf98b6771f32825d0477cfb33bfa496d
#
_cell.length_a   1.000
_cell.length_b   1.000
_cell.length_c   1.000
_cell.angle_alpha   90.00
_cell.angle_beta   90.00
_cell.angle_gamma   90.00
#
_symmetry.space_group_name_H-M   'P 1'
#
loop_
_entity.id
_entity.type
_entity.pdbx_description
1 polymer ?
#
loop_
_entity_poly.entity_id
_entity_poly.type
_entity_poly.pdbx_seq_one_letter_code
_entity_poly.pdbx_strand_id
1 'polypeptide(L)'
;MTFEEMIERSEHIVFFGGAGVSTASGIPDFRSAEGIGGERAEEVLSHDFFVNRTEEFFDFYRKNLLFPDAVPNAAHYALAKLEKRGKLKAVITQNVDGLHRKAGSNVVYELHGNVNYNYCMNCGKRHGAEYVAGSNGVPR
;
A
#
# COMPACT_ATOMS: atom_id res chain seq x y z
N MET A 1 11.94 -26.25 -16.27
CA MET A 1 10.59 -25.71 -15.99
C MET A 1 10.69 -24.19 -15.94
N THR A 2 9.99 -23.52 -16.83
CA THR A 2 9.97 -22.04 -16.89
C THR A 2 9.03 -21.48 -15.82
N PHE A 3 9.11 -20.17 -15.59
CA PHE A 3 8.20 -19.48 -14.65
C PHE A 3 6.73 -19.59 -15.10
N GLU A 4 6.50 -19.47 -16.40
CA GLU A 4 5.17 -19.64 -17.00
C GLU A 4 4.61 -21.05 -16.76
N GLU A 5 5.43 -22.07 -16.99
CA GLU A 5 5.06 -23.46 -16.70
C GLU A 5 4.74 -23.68 -15.22
N MET A 6 5.48 -23.04 -14.30
CA MET A 6 5.20 -23.10 -12.86
C MET A 6 3.83 -22.50 -12.54
N ILE A 7 3.52 -21.33 -13.09
CA ILE A 7 2.21 -20.68 -12.91
C ILE A 7 1.09 -21.56 -13.51
N GLU A 8 1.26 -22.09 -14.72
CA GLU A 8 0.22 -22.90 -15.35
C GLU A 8 -0.06 -24.21 -14.61
N ARG A 9 0.92 -24.80 -13.99
CA ARG A 9 0.80 -26.04 -13.20
C ARG A 9 0.32 -25.83 -11.76
N SER A 10 0.41 -24.59 -11.25
CA SER A 10 0.04 -24.27 -9.87
C SER A 10 -1.46 -24.00 -9.76
N GLU A 11 -2.10 -24.55 -8.71
CA GLU A 11 -3.52 -24.35 -8.41
C GLU A 11 -3.71 -23.48 -7.12
N HIS A 12 -2.63 -23.27 -6.36
CA HIS A 12 -2.64 -22.55 -5.09
C HIS A 12 -1.47 -21.57 -5.03
N ILE A 13 -1.57 -20.47 -5.76
CA ILE A 13 -0.58 -19.41 -5.78
C ILE A 13 -0.93 -18.39 -4.69
N VAL A 14 0.07 -17.94 -3.95
CA VAL A 14 -0.01 -16.78 -3.07
C VAL A 14 1.07 -15.79 -3.49
N PHE A 15 0.69 -14.53 -3.64
CA PHE A 15 1.64 -13.46 -3.88
C PHE A 15 1.96 -12.76 -2.56
N PHE A 16 3.25 -12.57 -2.28
CA PHE A 16 3.73 -11.74 -1.19
C PHE A 16 4.62 -10.63 -1.76
N GLY A 17 4.27 -9.37 -1.49
CA GLY A 17 4.98 -8.24 -2.12
C GLY A 17 5.04 -6.99 -1.26
N GLY A 18 5.92 -6.09 -1.69
CA GLY A 18 6.18 -4.79 -1.08
C GLY A 18 6.22 -3.65 -2.10
N ALA A 19 6.83 -2.53 -1.72
CA ALA A 19 6.80 -1.27 -2.46
C ALA A 19 7.34 -1.36 -3.90
N GLY A 20 8.26 -2.29 -4.18
CA GLY A 20 8.80 -2.49 -5.52
C GLY A 20 7.75 -2.80 -6.59
N VAL A 21 6.61 -3.41 -6.23
CA VAL A 21 5.52 -3.68 -7.19
C VAL A 21 4.81 -2.41 -7.65
N SER A 22 4.86 -1.32 -6.87
CA SER A 22 4.16 -0.06 -7.14
C SER A 22 5.05 1.03 -7.76
N THR A 23 6.35 0.78 -7.95
CA THR A 23 7.28 1.76 -8.56
C THR A 23 6.89 2.12 -9.98
N ALA A 24 6.43 1.15 -10.78
CA ALA A 24 5.88 1.39 -12.12
C ALA A 24 4.54 2.16 -12.11
N SER A 25 3.94 2.37 -10.95
CA SER A 25 2.75 3.21 -10.74
C SER A 25 3.10 4.63 -10.27
N GLY A 26 4.39 4.98 -10.21
CA GLY A 26 4.88 6.27 -9.78
C GLY A 26 4.99 6.43 -8.26
N ILE A 27 4.85 5.34 -7.49
CA ILE A 27 5.03 5.35 -6.04
C ILE A 27 6.47 4.91 -5.73
N PRO A 28 7.31 5.79 -5.15
CA PRO A 28 8.69 5.44 -4.81
C PRO A 28 8.71 4.35 -3.71
N ASP A 29 9.68 3.47 -3.78
CA ASP A 29 9.92 2.50 -2.72
C ASP A 29 10.65 3.12 -1.51
N PHE A 30 10.78 2.36 -0.41
CA PHE A 30 11.38 2.89 0.83
C PHE A 30 12.91 2.86 0.85
N ARG A 31 13.56 2.01 0.04
CA ARG A 31 14.97 1.65 0.21
C ARG A 31 15.88 2.04 -0.95
N SER A 32 15.33 2.34 -2.12
CA SER A 32 16.17 2.78 -3.24
C SER A 32 16.76 4.18 -2.98
N ALA A 33 17.83 4.52 -3.70
CA ALA A 33 18.44 5.84 -3.60
C ALA A 33 17.47 6.99 -3.98
N GLU A 34 16.46 6.67 -4.77
CA GLU A 34 15.39 7.58 -5.20
C GLU A 34 14.12 7.44 -4.37
N GLY A 35 14.14 6.59 -3.32
CA GLY A 35 13.00 6.28 -2.48
C GLY A 35 12.70 7.33 -1.40
N ILE A 36 11.75 7.00 -0.53
CA ILE A 36 11.19 7.91 0.49
C ILE A 36 12.17 8.22 1.64
N GLY A 37 13.37 7.63 1.65
CA GLY A 37 14.40 7.97 2.65
C GLY A 37 14.60 6.91 3.74
N GLY A 38 14.51 5.62 3.39
CA GLY A 38 15.04 4.48 4.14
C GLY A 38 14.77 4.47 5.66
N GLU A 39 15.85 4.52 6.45
CA GLU A 39 15.79 4.47 7.92
C GLU A 39 14.92 5.58 8.54
N ARG A 40 14.92 6.79 7.97
CA ARG A 40 14.07 7.89 8.45
C ARG A 40 12.59 7.60 8.23
N ALA A 41 12.23 6.94 7.13
CA ALA A 41 10.85 6.56 6.87
C ALA A 41 10.37 5.50 7.88
N GLU A 42 11.20 4.52 8.21
CA GLU A 42 10.88 3.51 9.21
C GLU A 42 10.70 4.13 10.61
N GLU A 43 11.55 5.10 10.98
CA GLU A 43 11.43 5.83 12.23
C GLU A 43 10.10 6.64 12.30
N VAL A 44 9.85 7.47 11.27
CA VAL A 44 8.68 8.37 11.24
C VAL A 44 7.36 7.59 11.18
N LEU A 45 7.34 6.43 10.51
CA LEU A 45 6.16 5.58 10.40
C LEU A 45 5.97 4.62 11.60
N SER A 46 6.82 4.72 12.62
CA SER A 46 6.64 3.96 13.84
C SER A 46 5.46 4.48 14.69
N HIS A 47 4.86 3.59 15.47
CA HIS A 47 3.80 3.96 16.41
C HIS A 47 4.27 5.00 17.44
N ASP A 48 5.49 4.86 17.94
CA ASP A 48 6.05 5.78 18.93
C ASP A 48 6.21 7.19 18.36
N PHE A 49 6.67 7.33 17.13
CA PHE A 49 6.75 8.62 16.46
C PHE A 49 5.37 9.23 16.24
N PHE A 50 4.41 8.42 15.78
CA PHE A 50 3.02 8.85 15.60
C PHE A 50 2.42 9.44 16.88
N VAL A 51 2.63 8.79 18.02
CA VAL A 51 2.05 9.25 19.32
C VAL A 51 2.76 10.48 19.87
N ASN A 52 4.10 10.54 19.76
CA ASN A 52 4.91 11.59 20.39
C ASN A 52 5.17 12.81 19.50
N ARG A 53 5.11 12.64 18.18
CA ARG A 53 5.40 13.67 17.17
C ARG A 53 4.32 13.69 16.07
N THR A 54 3.07 13.68 16.47
CA THR A 54 1.90 13.47 15.60
C THR A 54 1.83 14.43 14.41
N GLU A 55 2.15 15.71 14.61
CA GLU A 55 2.12 16.72 13.55
C GLU A 55 3.16 16.43 12.48
N GLU A 56 4.39 16.14 12.88
CA GLU A 56 5.48 15.77 11.95
C GLU A 56 5.19 14.45 11.21
N PHE A 57 4.55 13.50 11.92
CA PHE A 57 4.08 12.26 11.29
C PHE A 57 3.11 12.56 10.14
N PHE A 58 2.10 13.42 10.35
CA PHE A 58 1.13 13.75 9.31
C PHE A 58 1.71 14.60 8.19
N ASP A 59 2.70 15.43 8.45
CA ASP A 59 3.42 16.17 7.41
C ASP A 59 4.20 15.22 6.50
N PHE A 60 4.90 14.25 7.09
CA PHE A 60 5.59 13.19 6.34
C PHE A 60 4.59 12.31 5.58
N TYR A 61 3.50 11.89 6.23
CA TYR A 61 2.46 11.05 5.68
C TYR A 61 1.83 11.67 4.43
N ARG A 62 1.40 12.93 4.51
CA ARG A 62 0.82 13.65 3.38
C ARG A 62 1.78 13.74 2.20
N LYS A 63 3.05 14.01 2.47
CA LYS A 63 4.06 14.21 1.44
C LYS A 63 4.51 12.90 0.76
N ASN A 64 4.58 11.81 1.51
CA ASN A 64 5.30 10.61 1.08
C ASN A 64 4.42 9.35 0.92
N LEU A 65 3.19 9.34 1.44
CA LEU A 65 2.32 8.17 1.39
C LEU A 65 1.03 8.37 0.59
N LEU A 66 0.63 9.62 0.34
CA LEU A 66 -0.58 9.92 -0.41
C LEU A 66 -0.26 10.17 -1.89
N PHE A 67 -0.66 9.25 -2.74
CA PHE A 67 -0.51 9.32 -4.19
C PHE A 67 -1.88 9.17 -4.86
N PRO A 68 -2.73 10.23 -4.85
CA PRO A 68 -4.12 10.15 -5.30
C PRO A 68 -4.25 9.79 -6.78
N ASP A 69 -3.27 10.17 -7.60
CA ASP A 69 -3.26 9.94 -9.03
C ASP A 69 -2.65 8.59 -9.43
N ALA A 70 -2.12 7.82 -8.47
CA ALA A 70 -1.54 6.53 -8.76
C ALA A 70 -2.59 5.52 -9.27
N VAL A 71 -2.23 4.83 -10.33
CA VAL A 71 -3.06 3.79 -10.94
C VAL A 71 -2.34 2.44 -10.92
N PRO A 72 -3.08 1.33 -10.86
CA PRO A 72 -2.47 0.00 -10.96
C PRO A 72 -1.66 -0.15 -12.23
N ASN A 73 -0.56 -0.88 -12.15
CA ASN A 73 0.28 -1.23 -13.28
C ASN A 73 0.05 -2.70 -13.73
N ALA A 74 0.79 -3.13 -14.74
CA ALA A 74 0.65 -4.47 -15.34
C ALA A 74 0.77 -5.61 -14.31
N ALA A 75 1.62 -5.46 -13.29
CA ALA A 75 1.78 -6.50 -12.25
C ALA A 75 0.51 -6.64 -11.40
N HIS A 76 -0.11 -5.53 -11.00
CA HIS A 76 -1.37 -5.54 -10.25
C HIS A 76 -2.50 -6.21 -11.06
N TYR A 77 -2.63 -5.87 -12.34
CA TYR A 77 -3.64 -6.47 -13.22
C TYR A 77 -3.38 -7.94 -13.49
N ALA A 78 -2.10 -8.36 -13.62
CA ALA A 78 -1.76 -9.77 -13.80
C ALA A 78 -2.18 -10.61 -12.59
N LEU A 79 -1.95 -10.12 -11.37
CA LEU A 79 -2.37 -10.79 -10.13
C LEU A 79 -3.90 -10.90 -10.04
N ALA A 80 -4.62 -9.82 -10.33
CA ALA A 80 -6.09 -9.83 -10.36
C ALA A 80 -6.62 -10.84 -11.41
N LYS A 81 -5.97 -10.95 -12.57
CA LYS A 81 -6.32 -11.92 -13.60
C LYS A 81 -6.07 -13.38 -13.15
N LEU A 82 -4.96 -13.63 -12.45
CA LEU A 82 -4.67 -14.96 -11.89
C LEU A 82 -5.69 -15.35 -10.80
N GLU A 83 -6.12 -14.40 -9.97
CA GLU A 83 -7.18 -14.62 -8.98
C GLU A 83 -8.51 -14.97 -9.66
N LYS A 84 -8.89 -14.22 -10.72
CA LYS A 84 -10.10 -14.49 -11.49
C LYS A 84 -10.08 -15.85 -12.17
N ARG A 85 -8.89 -16.35 -12.54
CA ARG A 85 -8.69 -17.72 -13.07
C ARG A 85 -8.74 -18.80 -11.97
N GLY A 86 -8.88 -18.42 -10.70
CA GLY A 86 -8.89 -19.33 -9.55
C GLY A 86 -7.51 -19.86 -9.14
N LYS A 87 -6.43 -19.42 -9.77
CA LYS A 87 -5.05 -19.86 -9.49
C LYS A 87 -4.45 -19.11 -8.28
N LEU A 88 -4.57 -17.78 -8.25
CA LEU A 88 -4.11 -16.97 -7.10
C LEU A 88 -5.16 -16.97 -6.00
N LYS A 89 -4.76 -17.38 -4.81
CA LYS A 89 -5.65 -17.49 -3.63
C LYS A 89 -5.62 -16.25 -2.75
N ALA A 90 -4.50 -15.55 -2.73
CA ALA A 90 -4.36 -14.32 -1.95
C ALA A 90 -3.21 -13.45 -2.46
N VAL A 91 -3.37 -12.15 -2.27
CA VAL A 91 -2.30 -11.16 -2.28
C VAL A 91 -2.03 -10.77 -0.83
N ILE A 92 -0.79 -10.92 -0.38
CA ILE A 92 -0.33 -10.42 0.90
C ILE A 92 0.63 -9.28 0.60
N THR A 93 0.31 -8.08 1.05
CA THR A 93 1.08 -6.88 0.72
C THR A 93 1.48 -6.08 1.94
N GLN A 94 2.70 -5.55 1.91
CA GLN A 94 3.18 -4.53 2.85
C GLN A 94 2.76 -3.11 2.41
N ASN A 95 2.25 -2.97 1.18
CA ASN A 95 1.88 -1.68 0.62
C ASN A 95 0.57 -1.16 1.23
N VAL A 96 0.52 0.16 1.40
CA VAL A 96 -0.64 0.88 1.93
C VAL A 96 -1.42 1.64 0.83
N ASP A 97 -1.00 1.51 -0.43
CA ASP A 97 -1.51 2.27 -1.57
C ASP A 97 -2.90 1.84 -2.08
N GLY A 98 -3.33 0.62 -1.75
CA GLY A 98 -4.61 0.06 -2.20
C GLY A 98 -4.67 -0.35 -3.67
N LEU A 99 -3.55 -0.34 -4.41
CA LEU A 99 -3.55 -0.58 -5.86
C LEU A 99 -3.94 -2.01 -6.25
N HIS A 100 -3.66 -3.01 -5.42
CA HIS A 100 -4.11 -4.38 -5.68
C HIS A 100 -5.64 -4.47 -5.74
N ARG A 101 -6.34 -3.86 -4.77
CA ARG A 101 -7.81 -3.79 -4.77
C ARG A 101 -8.34 -2.97 -5.93
N LYS A 102 -7.69 -1.85 -6.24
CA LYS A 102 -8.04 -0.99 -7.38
C LYS A 102 -7.89 -1.71 -8.72
N ALA A 103 -6.97 -2.67 -8.83
CA ALA A 103 -6.79 -3.53 -10.00
C ALA A 103 -7.84 -4.65 -10.12
N GLY A 104 -8.62 -4.91 -9.08
CA GLY A 104 -9.68 -5.91 -9.06
C GLY A 104 -9.36 -7.18 -8.27
N SER A 105 -8.26 -7.23 -7.52
CA SER A 105 -8.00 -8.31 -6.55
C SER A 105 -8.96 -8.20 -5.36
N ASN A 106 -9.61 -9.32 -4.98
CA ASN A 106 -10.58 -9.37 -3.91
C ASN A 106 -9.97 -9.84 -2.58
N VAL A 107 -9.12 -10.88 -2.65
CA VAL A 107 -8.47 -11.44 -1.45
C VAL A 107 -7.11 -10.77 -1.27
N VAL A 108 -7.12 -9.63 -0.57
CA VAL A 108 -5.91 -8.83 -0.31
C VAL A 108 -5.75 -8.63 1.19
N TYR A 109 -4.62 -9.05 1.73
CA TYR A 109 -4.22 -8.83 3.12
C TYR A 109 -3.19 -7.69 3.17
N GLU A 110 -3.60 -6.56 3.70
CA GLU A 110 -2.83 -5.33 3.82
C GLU A 110 -2.18 -5.27 5.21
N LEU A 111 -0.95 -5.78 5.32
CA LEU A 111 -0.28 -5.99 6.61
C LEU A 111 0.01 -4.70 7.39
N HIS A 112 0.15 -3.58 6.70
CA HIS A 112 0.41 -2.26 7.29
C HIS A 112 -0.79 -1.30 7.17
N GLY A 113 -1.98 -1.83 6.88
CA GLY A 113 -3.18 -1.02 6.66
C GLY A 113 -3.27 -0.42 5.26
N ASN A 114 -4.07 0.64 5.13
CA ASN A 114 -4.37 1.27 3.84
C ASN A 114 -4.61 2.77 4.03
N VAL A 115 -3.98 3.62 3.23
CA VAL A 115 -4.10 5.08 3.32
C VAL A 115 -5.51 5.60 3.00
N ASN A 116 -6.32 4.81 2.31
CA ASN A 116 -7.70 5.18 1.95
C ASN A 116 -8.70 5.00 3.10
N TYR A 117 -8.28 4.42 4.24
CA TYR A 117 -9.13 4.15 5.39
C TYR A 117 -8.49 4.71 6.66
N ASN A 118 -8.99 5.85 7.10
CA ASN A 118 -8.53 6.53 8.32
C ASN A 118 -9.68 6.57 9.32
N TYR A 119 -9.39 6.41 10.59
CA TYR A 119 -10.40 6.39 11.65
C TYR A 119 -10.06 7.42 12.71
N CYS A 120 -11.06 8.22 13.10
CA CYS A 120 -10.91 9.11 14.24
C CYS A 120 -10.69 8.27 15.52
N MET A 121 -9.61 8.55 16.23
CA MET A 121 -9.27 7.82 17.46
C MET A 121 -10.28 8.05 18.60
N ASN A 122 -11.01 9.18 18.57
CA ASN A 122 -11.99 9.49 19.60
C ASN A 122 -13.36 8.87 19.36
N CYS A 123 -13.89 8.92 18.13
CA CYS A 123 -15.26 8.52 17.84
C CYS A 123 -15.38 7.35 16.85
N GLY A 124 -14.26 6.86 16.28
CA GLY A 124 -14.23 5.76 15.32
C GLY A 124 -14.78 6.11 13.92
N LYS A 125 -15.13 7.39 13.67
CA LYS A 125 -15.64 7.79 12.36
C LYS A 125 -14.58 7.57 11.29
N ARG A 126 -15.00 6.94 10.19
CA ARG A 126 -14.13 6.67 9.03
C ARG A 126 -14.02 7.90 8.13
N HIS A 127 -12.81 8.14 7.64
CA HIS A 127 -12.46 9.17 6.68
C HIS A 127 -11.62 8.58 5.54
N GLY A 128 -11.72 9.15 4.33
CA GLY A 128 -10.87 8.79 3.20
C GLY A 128 -9.50 9.48 3.25
N ALA A 129 -8.64 9.14 2.27
CA ALA A 129 -7.33 9.78 2.14
C ALA A 129 -7.44 11.29 1.86
N GLU A 130 -8.47 11.71 1.13
CA GLU A 130 -8.75 13.12 0.79
C GLU A 130 -8.95 14.01 2.03
N TYR A 131 -9.53 13.46 3.07
CA TYR A 131 -9.70 14.18 4.34
C TYR A 131 -8.35 14.49 5.01
N VAL A 132 -7.46 13.50 5.02
CA VAL A 132 -6.11 13.68 5.59
C VAL A 132 -5.27 14.60 4.70
N ALA A 133 -5.36 14.45 3.38
CA ALA A 133 -4.66 15.29 2.42
C ALA A 133 -5.07 16.77 2.52
N GLY A 134 -6.34 17.05 2.73
CA GLY A 134 -6.88 18.40 2.86
C GLY A 134 -6.75 19.03 4.26
N SER A 135 -6.28 18.27 5.26
CA SER A 135 -6.11 18.78 6.62
C SER A 135 -4.79 19.53 6.79
N ASN A 136 -4.77 20.51 7.71
CA ASN A 136 -3.57 21.18 8.18
C ASN A 136 -3.19 20.61 9.56
N GLY A 137 -1.93 20.31 9.79
CA GLY A 137 -1.46 19.71 11.03
C GLY A 137 -2.07 18.32 11.27
N VAL A 138 -2.54 18.08 12.48
CA VAL A 138 -3.18 16.80 12.85
C VAL A 138 -4.63 16.80 12.38
N PRO A 139 -5.08 15.81 11.59
CA PRO A 139 -6.49 15.67 11.22
C PRO A 139 -7.38 15.50 12.45
N ARG A 140 -8.50 16.22 12.52
CA ARG A 140 -9.41 16.24 13.67
C ARG A 140 -10.73 15.57 13.38
#